data_5263cf28059a0cb3aff2a8ab29f1022b
#
_entry.id   5263cf28059a0cb3aff2a8ab29f1022b
#
_cell.length_a   1.000
_cell.length_b   1.000
_cell.length_c   1.000
_cell.angle_alpha   90.00
_cell.angle_beta   90.00
_cell.angle_gamma   90.00
#
_symmetry.space_group_name_H-M   'P 1'
#
loop_
_entity.id
_entity.type
_entity.pdbx_description
1 polymer ?
#
loop_
_entity_poly.entity_id
_entity_poly.type
_entity_poly.pdbx_seq_one_letter_code
_entity_poly.pdbx_strand_id
1 'polypeptide(L)'
;MRALRPKAAAEKRSALYREHAEGRWERIGRGVYVPADAPAIDWDQLEAVTRRPEATICLLSALAHYDLTDAIPDALDVAIPRGMRAPVTEGAIIWHRFDAATFDLGRDETLIPGSSQHIGLYSAERTIVDCFRLRAAVGYEVARDATKEWLRRGGKPAELMRFASQLPRAKAPLLQALEALT
;
A
#
# COMPACT_ATOMS: atom_id res chain seq x y z
N MET A 1 8.71 4.81 17.49
CA MET A 1 9.64 3.83 18.10
C MET A 1 10.71 3.47 17.07
N ARG A 2 11.98 3.41 17.41
CA ARG A 2 13.08 3.31 16.43
C ARG A 2 13.56 1.87 16.39
N ALA A 3 13.38 1.18 15.26
CA ALA A 3 14.02 -0.12 15.03
C ALA A 3 15.55 0.03 15.11
N LEU A 4 16.20 -0.75 15.96
CA LEU A 4 17.65 -0.71 16.14
C LEU A 4 18.34 -1.59 15.11
N ARG A 5 19.06 -0.96 14.17
CA ARG A 5 20.10 -1.65 13.41
C ARG A 5 21.43 -1.53 14.18
N PRO A 6 22.01 -2.61 14.66
CA PRO A 6 23.27 -2.54 15.39
C PRO A 6 24.43 -2.30 14.42
N LYS A 7 24.72 -1.04 14.13
CA LYS A 7 25.97 -0.60 13.50
C LYS A 7 27.01 -0.14 14.51
N ALA A 8 26.82 -0.39 15.80
CA ALA A 8 27.70 0.06 16.86
C ALA A 8 28.13 -1.09 17.77
N ALA A 9 29.44 -1.13 18.05
CA ALA A 9 30.22 -1.85 19.06
C ALA A 9 29.75 -3.26 19.49
N ALA A 10 30.70 -4.19 19.62
CA ALA A 10 30.48 -5.60 20.02
C ALA A 10 29.65 -5.75 21.32
N GLU A 11 29.77 -4.84 22.26
CA GLU A 11 29.04 -4.85 23.53
C GLU A 11 27.52 -4.64 23.38
N LYS A 12 27.09 -3.75 22.50
CA LYS A 12 25.65 -3.52 22.21
C LYS A 12 25.03 -4.72 21.49
N ARG A 13 25.82 -5.42 20.71
CA ARG A 13 25.37 -6.63 20.00
C ARG A 13 25.15 -7.79 20.97
N SER A 14 26.06 -8.00 21.91
CA SER A 14 25.94 -9.05 22.94
C SER A 14 24.77 -8.81 23.89
N ALA A 15 24.49 -7.55 24.25
CA ALA A 15 23.34 -7.20 25.06
C ALA A 15 22.03 -7.53 24.32
N LEU A 16 21.92 -7.16 23.06
CA LEU A 16 20.73 -7.42 22.23
C LEU A 16 20.47 -8.92 22.03
N TYR A 17 21.52 -9.73 21.81
CA TYR A 17 21.40 -11.18 21.72
C TYR A 17 20.94 -11.83 23.03
N ARG A 18 21.39 -11.32 24.18
CA ARG A 18 20.96 -11.79 25.49
C ARG A 18 19.49 -11.45 25.71
N GLU A 19 19.08 -10.23 25.45
CA GLU A 19 17.69 -9.78 25.58
C GLU A 19 16.74 -10.48 24.62
N HIS A 20 17.21 -10.88 23.44
CA HIS A 20 16.47 -11.75 22.53
C HIS A 20 16.33 -13.17 23.10
N ALA A 21 17.38 -13.75 23.66
CA ALA A 21 17.34 -15.06 24.31
C ALA A 21 16.41 -15.07 25.53
N GLU A 22 16.25 -13.95 26.22
CA GLU A 22 15.33 -13.74 27.35
C GLU A 22 13.89 -13.38 26.90
N GLY A 23 13.61 -13.38 25.60
CA GLY A 23 12.27 -13.12 25.05
C GLY A 23 11.81 -11.66 25.11
N ARG A 24 12.70 -10.71 25.47
CA ARG A 24 12.35 -9.27 25.49
C ARG A 24 12.42 -8.60 24.12
N TRP A 25 13.13 -9.23 23.17
CA TRP A 25 13.24 -8.75 21.80
C TRP A 25 12.95 -9.88 20.82
N GLU A 26 12.20 -9.57 19.78
CA GLU A 26 11.91 -10.50 18.70
C GLU A 26 12.75 -10.15 17.46
N ARG A 27 13.27 -11.17 16.80
CA ARG A 27 14.03 -11.00 15.56
C ARG A 27 13.08 -11.07 14.37
N ILE A 28 12.92 -9.95 13.68
CA ILE A 28 12.01 -9.79 12.52
C ILE A 28 12.74 -9.83 11.17
N GLY A 29 14.08 -9.84 11.18
CA GLY A 29 14.88 -9.94 9.96
C GLY A 29 16.36 -10.04 10.26
N ARG A 30 17.20 -10.11 9.24
CA ARG A 30 18.67 -10.22 9.40
C ARG A 30 19.23 -8.97 10.07
N GLY A 31 19.56 -9.08 11.36
CA GLY A 31 20.12 -8.00 12.17
C GLY A 31 19.11 -6.93 12.57
N VAL A 32 17.80 -7.20 12.47
CA VAL A 32 16.73 -6.30 12.91
C VAL A 32 15.95 -6.94 14.04
N TYR A 33 15.87 -6.24 15.18
CA TYR A 33 15.18 -6.69 16.38
C TYR A 33 14.18 -5.62 16.84
N VAL A 34 13.05 -6.06 17.39
CA VAL A 34 12.03 -5.22 18.02
C VAL A 34 11.71 -5.71 19.41
N PRO A 35 11.28 -4.85 20.35
CA PRO A 35 10.75 -5.31 21.63
C PRO A 35 9.59 -6.29 21.41
N ALA A 36 9.53 -7.36 22.19
CA ALA A 36 8.49 -8.39 22.07
C ALA A 36 7.07 -7.85 22.40
N ASP A 37 7.00 -6.76 23.17
CA ASP A 37 5.78 -6.01 23.51
C ASP A 37 5.48 -4.85 22.54
N ALA A 38 6.29 -4.70 21.47
CA ALA A 38 6.05 -3.67 20.49
C ALA A 38 4.72 -3.93 19.77
N PRO A 39 3.92 -2.87 19.50
CA PRO A 39 2.74 -3.03 18.67
C PRO A 39 3.16 -3.57 17.31
N ALA A 40 2.33 -4.43 16.73
CA ALA A 40 2.57 -5.00 15.40
C ALA A 40 2.85 -3.88 14.39
N ILE A 41 4.04 -3.90 13.80
CA ILE A 41 4.47 -2.92 12.81
C ILE A 41 4.26 -3.52 11.42
N ASP A 42 3.66 -2.75 10.52
CA ASP A 42 3.65 -3.10 9.11
C ASP A 42 5.02 -2.77 8.50
N TRP A 43 5.86 -3.80 8.43
CA TRP A 43 7.25 -3.67 7.98
C TRP A 43 7.38 -3.39 6.49
N ASP A 44 6.46 -3.90 5.68
CA ASP A 44 6.46 -3.68 4.24
C ASP A 44 6.14 -2.22 3.93
N GLN A 45 5.15 -1.63 4.61
CA GLN A 45 4.86 -0.20 4.50
C GLN A 45 6.02 0.66 5.00
N LEU A 46 6.63 0.28 6.13
CA LEU A 46 7.77 1.03 6.69
C LEU A 46 9.01 0.93 5.79
N GLU A 47 9.29 -0.22 5.20
CA GLU A 47 10.36 -0.37 4.22
C GLU A 47 10.07 0.46 2.97
N ALA A 48 8.83 0.41 2.45
CA ALA A 48 8.43 1.15 1.26
C ALA A 48 8.71 2.65 1.41
N VAL A 49 8.21 3.28 2.48
CA VAL A 49 8.40 4.73 2.70
C VAL A 49 9.86 5.09 3.01
N THR A 50 10.59 4.20 3.68
CA THR A 50 12.02 4.41 3.95
C THR A 50 12.86 4.38 2.68
N ARG A 51 12.49 3.55 1.70
CA ARG A 51 13.15 3.45 0.40
C ARG A 51 12.72 4.56 -0.56
N ARG A 52 11.44 4.94 -0.51
CA ARG A 52 10.82 5.97 -1.35
C ARG A 52 9.81 6.77 -0.52
N PRO A 53 10.11 8.01 -0.17
CA PRO A 53 9.16 8.86 0.57
C PRO A 53 7.84 9.09 -0.16
N GLU A 54 7.85 9.00 -1.49
CA GLU A 54 6.66 9.13 -2.33
C GLU A 54 5.82 7.83 -2.40
N ALA A 55 6.29 6.73 -1.78
CA ALA A 55 5.58 5.46 -1.77
C ALA A 55 4.11 5.64 -1.40
N THR A 56 3.22 5.09 -2.23
CA THR A 56 1.77 5.26 -2.07
C THR A 56 1.08 3.92 -2.25
N ILE A 57 0.34 3.48 -1.25
CA ILE A 57 -0.46 2.25 -1.31
C ILE A 57 -1.49 2.39 -2.43
N CYS A 58 -1.60 1.38 -3.28
CA CYS A 58 -2.46 1.40 -4.46
C CYS A 58 -3.10 0.04 -4.74
N LEU A 59 -3.92 -0.03 -5.76
CA LEU A 59 -4.53 -1.24 -6.33
C LEU A 59 -5.12 -2.17 -5.25
N LEU A 60 -4.78 -3.46 -5.26
CA LEU A 60 -5.40 -4.46 -4.37
C LEU A 60 -5.14 -4.13 -2.90
N SER A 61 -3.93 -3.68 -2.55
CA SER A 61 -3.60 -3.30 -1.17
C SER A 61 -4.40 -2.08 -0.68
N ALA A 62 -4.68 -1.11 -1.55
CA ALA A 62 -5.55 0.02 -1.20
C ALA A 62 -7.03 -0.41 -1.13
N LEU A 63 -7.50 -1.31 -2.01
CA LEU A 63 -8.85 -1.87 -1.90
C LEU A 63 -9.03 -2.62 -0.58
N ALA A 64 -8.05 -3.43 -0.17
CA ALA A 64 -8.05 -4.13 1.11
C ALA A 64 -8.06 -3.15 2.30
N HIS A 65 -7.29 -2.06 2.22
CA HIS A 65 -7.29 -1.02 3.25
C HIS A 65 -8.67 -0.40 3.48
N TYR A 66 -9.47 -0.25 2.41
CA TYR A 66 -10.84 0.27 2.47
C TYR A 66 -11.91 -0.81 2.65
N ASP A 67 -11.54 -2.06 2.86
CA ASP A 67 -12.46 -3.21 2.92
C ASP A 67 -13.37 -3.32 1.67
N LEU A 68 -12.83 -2.98 0.50
CA LEU A 68 -13.54 -3.06 -0.79
C LEU A 68 -13.27 -4.37 -1.53
N THR A 69 -12.57 -5.30 -0.91
CA THR A 69 -12.27 -6.64 -1.44
C THR A 69 -12.08 -7.61 -0.30
N ASP A 70 -12.50 -8.85 -0.50
CA ASP A 70 -12.23 -9.97 0.42
C ASP A 70 -10.88 -10.65 0.11
N ALA A 71 -10.22 -10.25 -0.98
CA ALA A 71 -8.92 -10.79 -1.34
C ALA A 71 -7.82 -10.24 -0.42
N ILE A 72 -7.00 -11.15 0.10
CA ILE A 72 -5.80 -10.79 0.87
C ILE A 72 -4.65 -10.62 -0.13
N PRO A 73 -4.04 -9.43 -0.24
CA PRO A 73 -2.89 -9.23 -1.12
C PRO A 73 -1.70 -10.10 -0.70
N ASP A 74 -1.09 -10.81 -1.64
CA ASP A 74 0.13 -11.59 -1.40
C ASP A 74 1.37 -10.71 -1.20
N ALA A 75 1.29 -9.46 -1.64
CA ALA A 75 2.33 -8.44 -1.51
C ALA A 75 1.72 -7.05 -1.40
N LEU A 76 2.46 -6.11 -0.84
CA LEU A 76 2.04 -4.71 -0.76
C LEU A 76 2.19 -4.03 -2.12
N ASP A 77 1.07 -3.63 -2.73
CA ASP A 77 1.06 -2.83 -3.96
C ASP A 77 1.39 -1.37 -3.68
N VAL A 78 2.51 -0.88 -4.19
CA VAL A 78 2.99 0.48 -3.95
C VAL A 78 3.26 1.21 -5.25
N ALA A 79 2.65 2.37 -5.42
CA ALA A 79 2.91 3.28 -6.53
C ALA A 79 4.07 4.23 -6.22
N ILE A 80 4.88 4.49 -7.25
CA ILE A 80 5.89 5.56 -7.31
C ILE A 80 5.73 6.34 -8.62
N PRO A 81 6.16 7.61 -8.69
CA PRO A 81 6.14 8.38 -9.92
C PRO A 81 6.93 7.69 -11.04
N ARG A 82 6.39 7.74 -12.26
CA ARG A 82 7.09 7.27 -13.46
C ARG A 82 8.39 8.06 -13.63
N GLY A 83 9.47 7.38 -13.96
CA GLY A 83 10.82 7.94 -14.01
C GLY A 83 11.65 7.57 -12.80
N MET A 84 11.04 7.23 -11.67
CA MET A 84 11.76 6.72 -10.51
C MET A 84 12.09 5.22 -10.68
N ARG A 85 13.25 4.84 -10.16
CA ARG A 85 13.66 3.43 -10.12
C ARG A 85 13.01 2.74 -8.92
N ALA A 86 12.34 1.62 -9.16
CA ALA A 86 11.89 0.74 -8.09
C ALA A 86 13.09 0.23 -7.28
N PRO A 87 13.10 0.39 -5.95
CA PRO A 87 14.17 -0.13 -5.12
C PRO A 87 14.07 -1.67 -4.98
N VAL A 88 15.18 -2.28 -4.61
CA VAL A 88 15.16 -3.66 -4.13
C VAL A 88 14.72 -3.63 -2.67
N THR A 89 13.75 -4.46 -2.31
CA THR A 89 13.19 -4.59 -0.96
C THR A 89 13.35 -6.00 -0.42
N GLU A 90 13.36 -6.15 0.90
CA GLU A 90 13.38 -7.45 1.57
C GLU A 90 11.94 -7.98 1.79
N GLY A 91 10.99 -7.05 1.95
CA GLY A 91 9.56 -7.33 2.10
C GLY A 91 8.87 -7.68 0.77
N ALA A 92 7.66 -8.21 0.87
CA ALA A 92 6.82 -8.54 -0.27
C ALA A 92 6.17 -7.28 -0.84
N ILE A 93 6.89 -6.51 -1.64
CA ILE A 93 6.44 -5.24 -2.20
C ILE A 93 6.47 -5.28 -3.73
N ILE A 94 5.34 -4.95 -4.35
CA ILE A 94 5.22 -4.78 -5.81
C ILE A 94 5.18 -3.29 -6.13
N TRP A 95 6.17 -2.82 -6.90
CA TRP A 95 6.32 -1.43 -7.27
C TRP A 95 5.64 -1.12 -8.61
N HIS A 96 4.66 -0.23 -8.58
CA HIS A 96 3.93 0.27 -9.76
C HIS A 96 4.41 1.68 -10.12
N ARG A 97 4.59 1.95 -11.42
CA ARG A 97 5.01 3.27 -11.91
C ARG A 97 3.81 4.01 -12.47
N PHE A 98 3.32 4.99 -11.74
CA PHE A 98 2.20 5.82 -12.14
C PHE A 98 2.68 7.11 -12.80
N ASP A 99 1.84 7.70 -13.66
CA ASP A 99 2.16 8.92 -14.37
C ASP A 99 2.38 10.07 -13.37
N ALA A 100 3.51 10.79 -13.51
CA ALA A 100 3.89 11.85 -12.59
C ALA A 100 2.89 13.03 -12.60
N ALA A 101 2.26 13.32 -13.75
CA ALA A 101 1.29 14.42 -13.86
C ALA A 101 -0.01 14.16 -13.08
N THR A 102 -0.34 12.88 -12.83
CA THR A 102 -1.56 12.49 -12.11
C THR A 102 -1.26 11.72 -10.83
N PHE A 103 0.01 11.71 -10.38
CA PHE A 103 0.44 10.94 -9.23
C PHE A 103 -0.26 11.38 -7.94
N ASP A 104 -0.33 12.70 -7.71
CA ASP A 104 -0.94 13.25 -6.50
C ASP A 104 -2.47 13.33 -6.55
N LEU A 105 -3.09 13.01 -7.69
CA LEU A 105 -4.53 13.03 -7.83
C LEU A 105 -5.17 11.95 -6.94
N GLY A 106 -5.94 12.36 -5.94
CA GLY A 106 -6.59 11.45 -4.97
C GLY A 106 -5.62 10.72 -4.06
N ARG A 107 -4.41 11.28 -3.87
CA ARG A 107 -3.42 10.80 -2.91
C ARG A 107 -3.60 11.53 -1.57
N ASP A 108 -3.60 10.75 -0.52
CA ASP A 108 -3.58 11.21 0.87
C ASP A 108 -2.48 10.46 1.62
N GLU A 109 -2.37 10.64 2.93
CA GLU A 109 -1.42 9.92 3.77
C GLU A 109 -2.15 9.19 4.90
N THR A 110 -1.64 8.01 5.24
CA THR A 110 -2.12 7.22 6.36
C THR A 110 -0.98 6.87 7.31
N LEU A 111 -1.28 6.76 8.60
CA LEU A 111 -0.31 6.34 9.60
C LEU A 111 0.02 4.86 9.41
N ILE A 112 1.30 4.53 9.38
CA ILE A 112 1.75 3.13 9.30
C ILE A 112 1.49 2.46 10.65
N PRO A 113 0.75 1.32 10.69
CA PRO A 113 0.49 0.60 11.92
C PRO A 113 1.76 0.33 12.73
N GLY A 114 1.72 0.61 14.01
CA GLY A 114 2.85 0.43 14.95
C GLY A 114 4.03 1.41 14.77
N SER A 115 3.89 2.43 13.93
CA SER A 115 4.93 3.43 13.65
C SER A 115 4.41 4.85 13.85
N SER A 116 5.32 5.83 13.91
CA SER A 116 4.98 7.27 13.84
C SER A 116 5.14 7.83 12.42
N GLN A 117 5.44 6.98 11.43
CA GLN A 117 5.61 7.38 10.04
C GLN A 117 4.31 7.24 9.26
N HIS A 118 4.19 8.04 8.20
CA HIS A 118 3.06 8.00 7.27
C HIS A 118 3.53 7.46 5.92
N ILE A 119 2.59 6.86 5.20
CA ILE A 119 2.75 6.41 3.81
C ILE A 119 1.62 6.98 2.98
N GLY A 120 1.87 7.28 1.71
CA GLY A 120 0.81 7.68 0.80
C GLY A 120 -0.25 6.59 0.65
N LEU A 121 -1.49 6.99 0.44
CA LEU A 121 -2.63 6.10 0.18
C LEU A 121 -3.54 6.76 -0.86
N TYR A 122 -3.85 6.06 -1.94
CA TYR A 122 -4.87 6.54 -2.87
C TYR A 122 -6.27 6.36 -2.31
N SER A 123 -7.15 7.34 -2.54
CA SER A 123 -8.55 7.27 -2.15
C SER A 123 -9.26 6.05 -2.76
N ALA A 124 -10.37 5.63 -2.18
CA ALA A 124 -11.15 4.49 -2.66
C ALA A 124 -11.57 4.68 -4.13
N GLU A 125 -12.04 5.86 -4.50
CA GLU A 125 -12.48 6.20 -5.85
C GLU A 125 -11.33 6.16 -6.84
N ARG A 126 -10.19 6.76 -6.46
CA ARG A 126 -8.98 6.73 -7.28
C ARG A 126 -8.51 5.28 -7.48
N THR A 127 -8.51 4.48 -6.43
CA THR A 127 -8.09 3.09 -6.44
C THR A 127 -8.97 2.23 -7.35
N ILE A 128 -10.31 2.34 -7.24
CA ILE A 128 -11.25 1.64 -8.12
C ILE A 128 -10.96 1.98 -9.57
N VAL A 129 -10.81 3.26 -9.89
CA VAL A 129 -10.54 3.72 -11.26
C VAL A 129 -9.19 3.19 -11.79
N ASP A 130 -8.15 3.16 -10.94
CA ASP A 130 -6.86 2.57 -11.31
C ASP A 130 -6.94 1.06 -11.54
N CYS A 131 -7.77 0.32 -10.78
CA CYS A 131 -8.01 -1.10 -11.00
C CYS A 131 -8.66 -1.36 -12.38
N PHE A 132 -9.62 -0.53 -12.83
CA PHE A 132 -10.13 -0.61 -14.20
C PHE A 132 -9.09 -0.28 -15.26
N ARG A 133 -8.27 0.72 -15.03
CA ARG A 133 -7.19 1.11 -15.92
C ARG A 133 -6.14 0.02 -16.09
N LEU A 134 -5.84 -0.69 -15.01
CA LEU A 134 -4.83 -1.74 -14.91
C LEU A 134 -5.43 -3.15 -14.82
N ARG A 135 -6.66 -3.33 -15.29
CA ARG A 135 -7.43 -4.59 -15.20
C ARG A 135 -6.73 -5.82 -15.77
N ALA A 136 -5.76 -5.64 -16.68
CA ALA A 136 -4.97 -6.75 -17.19
C ALA A 136 -4.02 -7.33 -16.12
N ALA A 137 -3.61 -6.53 -15.13
CA ALA A 137 -2.75 -6.95 -14.03
C ALA A 137 -3.56 -7.32 -12.77
N VAL A 138 -4.59 -6.54 -12.45
CA VAL A 138 -5.39 -6.71 -11.22
C VAL A 138 -6.55 -7.70 -11.40
N GLY A 139 -7.10 -7.80 -12.61
CA GLY A 139 -8.33 -8.52 -12.91
C GLY A 139 -9.55 -7.59 -12.99
N TYR A 140 -10.37 -7.78 -14.02
CA TYR A 140 -11.60 -6.99 -14.21
C TYR A 140 -12.61 -7.22 -13.08
N GLU A 141 -12.74 -8.46 -12.64
CA GLU A 141 -13.68 -8.87 -11.58
C GLU A 141 -13.39 -8.15 -10.26
N VAL A 142 -12.12 -8.01 -9.90
CA VAL A 142 -11.70 -7.28 -8.70
C VAL A 142 -12.17 -5.81 -8.75
N ALA A 143 -11.97 -5.15 -9.88
CA ALA A 143 -12.41 -3.75 -10.06
C ALA A 143 -13.94 -3.62 -10.01
N ARG A 144 -14.66 -4.56 -10.64
CA ARG A 144 -16.14 -4.60 -10.66
C ARG A 144 -16.70 -4.85 -9.26
N ASP A 145 -16.17 -5.82 -8.54
CA ASP A 145 -16.68 -6.21 -7.22
C ASP A 145 -16.40 -5.12 -6.17
N ALA A 146 -15.21 -4.49 -6.24
CA ALA A 146 -14.89 -3.30 -5.45
C ALA A 146 -15.86 -2.13 -5.74
N THR A 147 -16.22 -1.92 -7.02
CA THR A 147 -17.19 -0.89 -7.41
C THR A 147 -18.58 -1.19 -6.82
N LYS A 148 -19.04 -2.44 -6.92
CA LYS A 148 -20.32 -2.88 -6.36
C LYS A 148 -20.38 -2.65 -4.86
N GLU A 149 -19.35 -3.03 -4.13
CA GLU A 149 -19.25 -2.83 -2.69
C GLU A 149 -19.21 -1.34 -2.32
N TRP A 150 -18.44 -0.54 -3.06
CA TRP A 150 -18.36 0.90 -2.84
C TRP A 150 -19.72 1.60 -3.07
N LEU A 151 -20.45 1.23 -4.14
CA LEU A 151 -21.82 1.72 -4.40
C LEU A 151 -22.78 1.31 -3.28
N ARG A 152 -22.72 0.07 -2.81
CA ARG A 152 -23.54 -0.44 -1.69
C ARG A 152 -23.34 0.38 -0.42
N ARG A 153 -22.15 0.93 -0.19
CA ARG A 153 -21.84 1.81 0.93
C ARG A 153 -22.24 3.28 0.71
N GLY A 154 -22.93 3.58 -0.37
CA GLY A 154 -23.45 4.91 -0.69
C GLY A 154 -22.53 5.78 -1.54
N GLY A 155 -21.50 5.19 -2.15
CA GLY A 155 -20.63 5.86 -3.11
C GLY A 155 -21.41 6.36 -4.34
N LYS A 156 -21.01 7.50 -4.88
CA LYS A 156 -21.71 8.15 -6.00
C LYS A 156 -20.96 7.94 -7.31
N PRO A 157 -21.58 7.32 -8.35
CA PRO A 157 -20.95 7.09 -9.65
C PRO A 157 -20.22 8.31 -10.22
N ALA A 158 -20.75 9.52 -9.99
CA ALA A 158 -20.15 10.76 -10.44
C ALA A 158 -18.73 11.01 -9.88
N GLU A 159 -18.43 10.53 -8.68
CA GLU A 159 -17.11 10.65 -8.06
C GLU A 159 -16.08 9.77 -8.78
N LEU A 160 -16.44 8.53 -9.13
CA LEU A 160 -15.60 7.66 -9.95
C LEU A 160 -15.38 8.26 -11.33
N MET A 161 -16.43 8.79 -11.96
CA MET A 161 -16.34 9.40 -13.28
C MET A 161 -15.46 10.64 -13.31
N ARG A 162 -15.41 11.41 -12.20
CA ARG A 162 -14.50 12.55 -12.05
C ARG A 162 -13.04 12.11 -12.14
N PHE A 163 -12.65 11.02 -11.47
CA PHE A 163 -11.30 10.46 -11.58
C PHE A 163 -11.05 9.84 -12.97
N ALA A 164 -12.01 9.07 -13.48
CA ALA A 164 -11.88 8.40 -14.77
C ALA A 164 -11.72 9.36 -15.94
N SER A 165 -12.24 10.59 -15.83
CA SER A 165 -12.05 11.64 -16.86
C SER A 165 -10.62 12.20 -16.91
N GLN A 166 -9.87 12.08 -15.82
CA GLN A 166 -8.50 12.57 -15.67
C GLN A 166 -7.44 11.47 -15.86
N LEU A 167 -7.87 10.21 -15.85
CA LEU A 167 -6.98 9.05 -15.94
C LEU A 167 -7.18 8.31 -17.26
N PRO A 168 -6.12 8.10 -18.05
CA PRO A 168 -6.24 7.47 -19.36
C PRO A 168 -6.73 6.02 -19.25
N ARG A 169 -7.53 5.56 -20.21
CA ARG A 169 -8.01 4.19 -20.38
C ARG A 169 -8.93 3.65 -19.26
N ALA A 170 -9.36 4.50 -18.31
CA ALA A 170 -10.26 4.12 -17.23
C ALA A 170 -11.74 4.25 -17.58
N LYS A 171 -12.10 5.29 -18.35
CA LYS A 171 -13.49 5.74 -18.54
C LYS A 171 -14.40 4.67 -19.15
N ALA A 172 -14.00 4.06 -20.25
CA ALA A 172 -14.84 3.11 -20.98
C ALA A 172 -15.14 1.83 -20.15
N PRO A 173 -14.13 1.13 -19.57
CA PRO A 173 -14.41 -0.05 -18.76
C PRO A 173 -15.18 0.25 -17.47
N LEU A 174 -14.98 1.42 -16.87
CA LEU A 174 -15.77 1.84 -15.71
C LEU A 174 -17.22 2.10 -16.07
N LEU A 175 -17.52 2.80 -17.18
CA LEU A 175 -18.90 3.01 -17.66
C LEU A 175 -19.61 1.70 -17.91
N GLN A 176 -18.97 0.75 -18.60
CA GLN A 176 -19.52 -0.57 -18.85
C GLN A 176 -19.83 -1.30 -17.54
N ALA A 177 -18.97 -1.18 -16.53
CA ALA A 177 -19.23 -1.79 -15.23
C ALA A 177 -20.41 -1.13 -14.50
N LEU A 178 -20.49 0.20 -14.52
CA LEU A 178 -21.59 0.94 -13.89
C LEU A 178 -22.94 0.61 -14.54
N GLU A 179 -23.00 0.54 -15.89
CA GLU A 179 -24.20 0.14 -16.62
C GLU A 179 -24.68 -1.27 -16.27
N ALA A 180 -23.75 -2.18 -15.98
CA ALA A 180 -24.10 -3.55 -15.58
C ALA A 180 -24.50 -3.69 -14.10
N LEU A 181 -24.22 -2.68 -13.26
CA LEU A 181 -24.51 -2.68 -11.82
C LEU A 181 -25.75 -1.85 -11.45
N THR A 182 -26.28 -1.06 -12.39
CA THR A 182 -27.50 -0.26 -12.24
C THR A 182 -28.68 -0.89 -12.94
#